data_9477076ae5b752c1b9ff5b807fa770ac
#
_entry.id   9477076ae5b752c1b9ff5b807fa770ac
#
_cell.length_a   1.000
_cell.length_b   1.000
_cell.length_c   1.000
_cell.angle_alpha   90.00
_cell.angle_beta   90.00
_cell.angle_gamma   90.00
#
_symmetry.space_group_name_H-M   'P 1'
#
loop_
_entity.id
_entity.type
_entity.pdbx_description
1 polymer ?
#
loop_
_entity_poly.entity_id
_entity_poly.type
_entity_poly.pdbx_seq_one_letter_code
_entity_poly.pdbx_strand_id
1 'polypeptide(L)'
;MPEANKVLVTGGAGFIGGHLVRELLARGDHVTVIDDLSTGRRENLAGLPTDRLEFLEGTVRMCLQGSVAETAFNEIYHLAAAVGVKLVVESPIRCIETNVHETSVVLHVAAGLGCPVLLASTSEVYGKSDRIPFAEEDDVVYGPTTEPRWSYACSKAIDEHLGLAWHREAGLPVVIARFFNTVGPGQRGRWGMVLPRFVACALSGESLRVHGDGLQERCFIDVRDVVPLLPQLLGDPRAHGSVLNVGHDHPISILDLARRVIDVLGSTSEIEFMDIEDDYGRPIEDLWRRVPNLDRLHSITDRRPSIDLDSTILATAQAITAERVS
;
A
#
# COMPACT_ATOMS: atom_id res chain seq x y z
N MET A 1 16.84 28.24 9.75
CA MET A 1 15.96 27.30 9.08
C MET A 1 15.62 26.21 10.10
N PRO A 2 14.40 25.69 10.16
CA PRO A 2 14.15 24.55 11.03
C PRO A 2 15.13 23.43 10.66
N GLU A 3 15.58 22.68 11.64
CA GLU A 3 16.46 21.53 11.45
C GLU A 3 15.71 20.47 10.61
N ALA A 4 16.40 19.84 9.64
CA ALA A 4 15.79 18.82 8.78
C ALA A 4 15.36 17.62 9.64
N ASN A 5 14.14 17.10 9.42
CA ASN A 5 13.67 15.92 10.14
C ASN A 5 14.48 14.68 9.74
N LYS A 6 14.70 13.79 10.69
CA LYS A 6 15.18 12.43 10.46
C LYS A 6 13.97 11.50 10.37
N VAL A 7 13.78 10.87 9.23
CA VAL A 7 12.59 10.07 8.95
C VAL A 7 13.00 8.63 8.62
N LEU A 8 12.32 7.68 9.24
CA LEU A 8 12.46 6.26 8.90
C LEU A 8 11.31 5.82 7.99
N VAL A 9 11.64 5.19 6.87
CA VAL A 9 10.67 4.56 5.96
C VAL A 9 11.02 3.09 5.79
N THR A 10 10.24 2.19 6.38
CA THR A 10 10.37 0.76 6.09
C THR A 10 9.55 0.40 4.86
N GLY A 11 10.06 -0.47 3.99
CA GLY A 11 9.44 -0.72 2.69
C GLY A 11 9.61 0.45 1.70
N GLY A 12 10.64 1.29 1.93
CA GLY A 12 10.87 2.49 1.15
C GLY A 12 11.34 2.24 -0.29
N ALA A 13 11.82 1.05 -0.62
CA ALA A 13 12.11 0.63 -2.00
C ALA A 13 10.89 0.01 -2.70
N GLY A 14 9.74 -0.12 -2.02
CA GLY A 14 8.47 -0.55 -2.57
C GLY A 14 7.80 0.51 -3.45
N PHE A 15 6.61 0.20 -3.96
CA PHE A 15 5.83 1.10 -4.82
C PHE A 15 5.44 2.41 -4.09
N ILE A 16 4.64 2.32 -3.03
CA ILE A 16 4.22 3.51 -2.26
C ILE A 16 5.42 4.15 -1.57
N GLY A 17 6.30 3.31 -0.98
CA GLY A 17 7.48 3.75 -0.26
C GLY A 17 8.44 4.59 -1.08
N GLY A 18 8.73 4.21 -2.32
CA GLY A 18 9.61 4.97 -3.22
C GLY A 18 9.06 6.35 -3.57
N HIS A 19 7.74 6.48 -3.74
CA HIS A 19 7.10 7.79 -3.91
C HIS A 19 7.15 8.62 -2.62
N LEU A 20 6.92 8.00 -1.46
CA LEU A 20 7.01 8.70 -0.17
C LEU A 20 8.43 9.19 0.12
N VAL A 21 9.45 8.38 -0.14
CA VAL A 21 10.85 8.78 0.02
C VAL A 21 11.17 10.02 -0.82
N ARG A 22 10.69 10.07 -2.08
CA ARG A 22 10.85 11.26 -2.95
C ARG A 22 10.20 12.50 -2.34
N GLU A 23 8.98 12.37 -1.83
CA GLU A 23 8.22 13.46 -1.19
C GLU A 23 8.95 13.99 0.05
N LEU A 24 9.43 13.09 0.93
CA LEU A 24 10.14 13.45 2.15
C LEU A 24 11.48 14.14 1.85
N LEU A 25 12.24 13.63 0.89
CA LEU A 25 13.48 14.27 0.44
C LEU A 25 13.22 15.65 -0.21
N ALA A 26 12.11 15.80 -0.96
CA ALA A 26 11.69 17.09 -1.52
C ALA A 26 11.26 18.08 -0.41
N ARG A 27 10.68 17.60 0.69
CA ARG A 27 10.38 18.37 1.91
C ARG A 27 11.67 18.87 2.61
N GLY A 28 12.81 18.25 2.33
CA GLY A 28 14.12 18.63 2.90
C GLY A 28 14.63 17.68 3.99
N ASP A 29 13.96 16.55 4.20
CA ASP A 29 14.29 15.60 5.27
C ASP A 29 15.53 14.75 4.98
N HIS A 30 16.10 14.18 6.04
CA HIS A 30 17.02 13.04 5.99
C HIS A 30 16.23 11.76 6.14
N VAL A 31 16.28 10.89 5.14
CA VAL A 31 15.48 9.67 5.09
C VAL A 31 16.37 8.43 5.22
N THR A 32 16.10 7.60 6.23
CA THR A 32 16.65 6.24 6.33
C THR A 32 15.59 5.26 5.81
N VAL A 33 15.94 4.49 4.81
CA VAL A 33 15.11 3.44 4.21
C VAL A 33 15.57 2.07 4.67
N ILE A 34 14.63 1.24 5.13
CA ILE A 34 14.86 -0.20 5.38
C ILE A 34 13.97 -0.99 4.40
N ASP A 35 14.58 -1.88 3.61
CA ASP A 35 13.86 -2.74 2.67
C ASP A 35 14.68 -4.02 2.38
N ASP A 36 14.04 -5.18 2.38
CA ASP A 36 14.69 -6.47 2.08
C ASP A 36 14.68 -6.82 0.59
N LEU A 37 14.13 -5.92 -0.24
CA LEU A 37 13.97 -6.06 -1.68
C LEU A 37 13.17 -7.29 -2.13
N SER A 38 12.39 -7.89 -1.23
CA SER A 38 11.54 -9.05 -1.55
C SER A 38 10.44 -8.73 -2.56
N THR A 39 9.91 -7.51 -2.49
CA THR A 39 8.95 -6.94 -3.44
C THR A 39 9.36 -5.57 -3.96
N GLY A 40 10.17 -4.86 -3.19
CA GLY A 40 10.79 -3.57 -3.52
C GLY A 40 11.94 -3.70 -4.53
N ARG A 41 12.45 -2.54 -4.97
CA ARG A 41 13.55 -2.44 -5.94
C ARG A 41 14.41 -1.22 -5.65
N ARG A 42 15.72 -1.36 -5.78
CA ARG A 42 16.66 -0.22 -5.66
C ARG A 42 16.40 0.87 -6.70
N GLU A 43 15.91 0.49 -7.89
CA GLU A 43 15.57 1.42 -8.97
C GLU A 43 14.47 2.41 -8.58
N ASN A 44 13.58 2.06 -7.66
CA ASN A 44 12.57 2.98 -7.12
C ASN A 44 13.20 4.16 -6.36
N LEU A 45 14.45 4.01 -5.91
CA LEU A 45 15.23 5.06 -5.25
C LEU A 45 16.28 5.70 -6.16
N ALA A 46 16.35 5.31 -7.44
CA ALA A 46 17.34 5.84 -8.37
C ALA A 46 17.15 7.35 -8.61
N GLY A 47 18.28 8.05 -8.75
CA GLY A 47 18.31 9.49 -9.00
C GLY A 47 17.95 10.37 -7.80
N LEU A 48 17.77 9.80 -6.61
CA LEU A 48 17.54 10.56 -5.38
C LEU A 48 18.85 11.07 -4.78
N PRO A 49 18.83 12.21 -4.04
CA PRO A 49 20.01 12.78 -3.43
C PRO A 49 20.58 11.84 -2.35
N THR A 50 21.82 11.40 -2.54
CA THR A 50 22.48 10.41 -1.66
C THR A 50 23.03 11.01 -0.37
N ASP A 51 23.13 12.32 -0.27
CA ASP A 51 23.60 13.04 0.92
C ASP A 51 22.53 13.08 2.04
N ARG A 52 21.26 12.82 1.69
CA ARG A 52 20.13 12.82 2.62
C ARG A 52 19.32 11.51 2.61
N LEU A 53 19.80 10.50 1.88
CA LEU A 53 19.19 9.18 1.78
C LEU A 53 20.17 8.11 2.24
N GLU A 54 19.82 7.42 3.31
CA GLU A 54 20.49 6.20 3.75
C GLU A 54 19.64 4.99 3.39
N PHE A 55 20.23 3.95 2.79
CA PHE A 55 19.54 2.71 2.45
C PHE A 55 20.17 1.52 3.18
N LEU A 56 19.37 0.86 4.00
CA LEU A 56 19.71 -0.34 4.75
C LEU A 56 18.97 -1.54 4.16
N GLU A 57 19.71 -2.43 3.50
CA GLU A 57 19.13 -3.66 2.93
C GLU A 57 18.99 -4.73 3.99
N GLY A 58 17.75 -5.16 4.24
CA GLY A 58 17.44 -6.21 5.20
C GLY A 58 16.00 -6.09 5.73
N THR A 59 15.63 -7.05 6.57
CA THR A 59 14.37 -6.99 7.30
C THR A 59 14.41 -5.88 8.34
N VAL A 60 13.24 -5.35 8.72
CA VAL A 60 13.15 -4.32 9.76
C VAL A 60 13.80 -4.79 11.04
N ARG A 61 13.51 -6.03 11.47
CA ARG A 61 14.09 -6.61 12.69
C ARG A 61 15.61 -6.73 12.65
N MET A 62 16.20 -6.99 11.49
CA MET A 62 17.67 -7.04 11.34
C MET A 62 18.30 -5.66 11.38
N CYS A 63 17.66 -4.67 10.72
CA CYS A 63 18.22 -3.34 10.58
C CYS A 63 17.94 -2.43 11.78
N LEU A 64 16.77 -2.55 12.44
CA LEU A 64 16.44 -1.77 13.64
C LEU A 64 17.06 -2.36 14.90
N GLN A 65 18.41 -2.39 14.93
CA GLN A 65 19.21 -2.83 16.08
C GLN A 65 20.37 -1.85 16.30
N GLY A 66 20.89 -1.82 17.50
CA GLY A 66 22.04 -0.98 17.85
C GLY A 66 21.79 0.50 17.56
N SER A 67 22.75 1.17 16.93
CA SER A 67 22.71 2.62 16.69
C SER A 67 21.53 3.09 15.82
N VAL A 68 20.99 2.25 14.96
CA VAL A 68 19.83 2.60 14.14
C VAL A 68 18.57 2.71 14.99
N ALA A 69 18.38 1.78 15.94
CA ALA A 69 17.27 1.82 16.89
C ALA A 69 17.37 3.01 17.87
N GLU A 70 18.59 3.51 18.11
CA GLU A 70 18.87 4.67 18.98
C GLU A 70 18.85 6.00 18.23
N THR A 71 18.72 5.98 16.90
CA THR A 71 18.61 7.19 16.10
C THR A 71 17.34 7.94 16.48
N ALA A 72 17.48 9.22 16.82
CA ALA A 72 16.33 10.07 17.18
C ALA A 72 15.53 10.43 15.91
N PHE A 73 14.70 9.52 15.44
CA PHE A 73 13.76 9.78 14.35
C PHE A 73 12.66 10.72 14.81
N ASN A 74 12.23 11.60 13.91
CA ASN A 74 11.12 12.53 14.12
C ASN A 74 9.79 11.93 13.62
N GLU A 75 9.86 11.05 12.61
CA GLU A 75 8.71 10.41 11.97
C GLU A 75 9.08 9.00 11.54
N ILE A 76 8.15 8.05 11.66
CA ILE A 76 8.33 6.68 11.17
C ILE A 76 7.14 6.35 10.26
N TYR A 77 7.42 5.85 9.05
CA TYR A 77 6.44 5.32 8.11
C TYR A 77 6.71 3.82 7.92
N HIS A 78 5.84 3.00 8.48
CA HIS A 78 5.96 1.55 8.37
C HIS A 78 5.10 1.04 7.20
N LEU A 79 5.74 0.92 6.02
CA LEU A 79 5.12 0.43 4.79
C LEU A 79 5.60 -0.98 4.40
N ALA A 80 6.62 -1.51 5.10
CA ALA A 80 7.12 -2.87 4.89
C ALA A 80 6.03 -3.89 5.25
N ALA A 81 5.66 -4.72 4.29
CA ALA A 81 4.71 -5.80 4.48
C ALA A 81 4.92 -6.89 3.42
N ALA A 82 4.67 -8.13 3.78
CA ALA A 82 4.51 -9.22 2.82
C ALA A 82 3.10 -9.12 2.21
N VAL A 83 2.99 -8.57 0.98
CA VAL A 83 1.73 -8.23 0.33
C VAL A 83 1.62 -8.86 -1.06
N GLY A 84 0.38 -9.11 -1.49
CA GLY A 84 0.01 -9.65 -2.79
C GLY A 84 -0.62 -11.04 -2.69
N VAL A 85 -1.76 -11.22 -3.38
CA VAL A 85 -2.56 -12.46 -3.30
C VAL A 85 -1.72 -13.70 -3.55
N LYS A 86 -0.84 -13.66 -4.55
CA LYS A 86 0.04 -14.78 -4.88
C LYS A 86 0.98 -15.13 -3.73
N LEU A 87 1.64 -14.16 -3.12
CA LEU A 87 2.56 -14.39 -2.01
C LEU A 87 1.84 -14.94 -0.77
N VAL A 88 0.66 -14.38 -0.46
CA VAL A 88 -0.18 -14.83 0.67
C VAL A 88 -0.56 -16.30 0.51
N VAL A 89 -0.89 -16.72 -0.71
CA VAL A 89 -1.29 -18.07 -1.03
C VAL A 89 -0.11 -19.06 -1.02
N GLU A 90 1.03 -18.65 -1.57
CA GLU A 90 2.23 -19.50 -1.70
C GLU A 90 3.07 -19.58 -0.41
N SER A 91 3.04 -18.54 0.43
CA SER A 91 3.89 -18.43 1.61
C SER A 91 3.17 -17.76 2.80
N PRO A 92 2.06 -18.35 3.32
CA PRO A 92 1.25 -17.75 4.38
C PRO A 92 2.03 -17.58 5.70
N ILE A 93 2.92 -18.50 6.05
CA ILE A 93 3.78 -18.39 7.24
C ILE A 93 4.61 -17.11 7.16
N ARG A 94 5.34 -16.93 6.05
CA ARG A 94 6.15 -15.73 5.83
C ARG A 94 5.30 -14.46 5.89
N CYS A 95 4.12 -14.48 5.29
CA CYS A 95 3.21 -13.34 5.29
C CYS A 95 2.82 -12.93 6.72
N ILE A 96 2.37 -13.88 7.54
CA ILE A 96 1.93 -13.61 8.92
C ILE A 96 3.12 -13.14 9.78
N GLU A 97 4.22 -13.89 9.77
CA GLU A 97 5.37 -13.59 10.60
C GLU A 97 6.01 -12.24 10.24
N THR A 98 6.20 -11.97 8.95
CA THR A 98 6.76 -10.68 8.50
C THR A 98 5.87 -9.54 8.98
N ASN A 99 4.57 -9.57 8.69
CA ASN A 99 3.70 -8.45 9.02
C ASN A 99 3.68 -8.21 10.54
N VAL A 100 3.39 -9.23 11.35
CA VAL A 100 3.19 -9.06 12.79
C VAL A 100 4.52 -8.75 13.51
N HIS A 101 5.59 -9.49 13.20
CA HIS A 101 6.87 -9.30 13.93
C HIS A 101 7.54 -7.97 13.55
N GLU A 102 7.57 -7.60 12.28
CA GLU A 102 8.20 -6.35 11.86
C GLU A 102 7.42 -5.12 12.40
N THR A 103 6.08 -5.17 12.39
CA THR A 103 5.24 -4.13 13.00
C THR A 103 5.51 -4.01 14.51
N SER A 104 5.62 -5.14 15.22
CA SER A 104 5.93 -5.13 16.65
C SER A 104 7.27 -4.47 16.93
N VAL A 105 8.32 -4.76 16.16
CA VAL A 105 9.65 -4.15 16.31
C VAL A 105 9.59 -2.63 16.08
N VAL A 106 8.91 -2.18 15.02
CA VAL A 106 8.75 -0.75 14.73
C VAL A 106 8.06 -0.02 15.87
N LEU A 107 6.97 -0.58 16.40
CA LEU A 107 6.20 0.03 17.49
C LEU A 107 7.03 0.13 18.78
N HIS A 108 7.84 -0.88 19.11
CA HIS A 108 8.75 -0.83 20.26
C HIS A 108 9.80 0.29 20.12
N VAL A 109 10.42 0.42 18.93
CA VAL A 109 11.38 1.48 18.66
C VAL A 109 10.70 2.86 18.71
N ALA A 110 9.55 3.00 18.05
CA ALA A 110 8.78 4.25 18.06
C ALA A 110 8.41 4.68 19.49
N ALA A 111 7.97 3.74 20.33
CA ALA A 111 7.62 4.02 21.72
C ALA A 111 8.85 4.41 22.55
N GLY A 112 9.98 3.73 22.36
CA GLY A 112 11.24 4.07 23.03
C GLY A 112 11.76 5.47 22.70
N LEU A 113 11.50 5.94 21.49
CA LEU A 113 11.87 7.27 20.99
C LEU A 113 10.79 8.34 21.26
N GLY A 114 9.57 7.95 21.62
CA GLY A 114 8.41 8.86 21.64
C GLY A 114 8.05 9.39 20.25
N CYS A 115 8.39 8.66 19.19
CA CYS A 115 8.32 9.09 17.81
C CYS A 115 6.97 8.72 17.18
N PRO A 116 6.24 9.63 16.51
CA PRO A 116 5.01 9.31 15.81
C PRO A 116 5.24 8.30 14.69
N VAL A 117 4.28 7.38 14.52
CA VAL A 117 4.37 6.30 13.55
C VAL A 117 3.08 6.17 12.73
N LEU A 118 3.24 6.07 11.40
CA LEU A 118 2.17 5.71 10.49
C LEU A 118 2.34 4.23 10.11
N LEU A 119 1.28 3.43 10.33
CA LEU A 119 1.21 2.03 9.93
C LEU A 119 0.38 1.88 8.66
N ALA A 120 0.97 1.25 7.65
CA ALA A 120 0.22 0.83 6.46
C ALA A 120 -0.67 -0.37 6.79
N SER A 121 -1.98 -0.18 6.66
CA SER A 121 -2.99 -1.23 6.65
C SER A 121 -3.65 -1.33 5.28
N THR A 122 -4.73 -2.05 5.16
CA THR A 122 -5.36 -2.41 3.90
C THR A 122 -6.88 -2.47 4.02
N SER A 123 -7.59 -2.17 2.93
CA SER A 123 -9.04 -2.41 2.84
C SER A 123 -9.42 -3.89 2.96
N GLU A 124 -8.46 -4.81 2.85
CA GLU A 124 -8.73 -6.24 3.03
C GLU A 124 -9.12 -6.62 4.46
N VAL A 125 -8.82 -5.77 5.45
CA VAL A 125 -9.25 -5.99 6.85
C VAL A 125 -10.76 -6.04 7.02
N TYR A 126 -11.54 -5.40 6.15
CA TYR A 126 -13.01 -5.49 6.19
C TYR A 126 -13.53 -6.90 5.84
N GLY A 127 -12.74 -7.68 5.11
CA GLY A 127 -13.11 -9.04 4.74
C GLY A 127 -14.39 -9.08 3.90
N LYS A 128 -15.30 -10.00 4.25
CA LYS A 128 -16.58 -10.25 3.56
C LYS A 128 -17.74 -9.36 4.04
N SER A 129 -17.45 -8.21 4.66
CA SER A 129 -18.52 -7.31 5.09
C SER A 129 -19.38 -6.89 3.89
N ASP A 130 -20.69 -6.88 4.07
CA ASP A 130 -21.69 -6.43 3.10
C ASP A 130 -22.09 -4.96 3.29
N ARG A 131 -21.59 -4.32 4.35
CA ARG A 131 -21.80 -2.89 4.60
C ARG A 131 -20.93 -2.07 3.66
N ILE A 132 -21.54 -1.35 2.72
CA ILE A 132 -20.88 -0.50 1.74
C ILE A 132 -21.56 0.86 1.72
N PRO A 133 -20.75 1.97 1.76
CA PRO A 133 -19.28 2.03 1.82
C PRO A 133 -18.71 1.58 3.16
N PHE A 134 -17.50 0.99 3.16
CA PHE A 134 -16.79 0.55 4.35
C PHE A 134 -16.41 1.73 5.25
N ALA A 135 -16.92 1.75 6.47
CA ALA A 135 -16.50 2.70 7.51
C ALA A 135 -15.50 2.06 8.47
N GLU A 136 -14.64 2.87 9.08
CA GLU A 136 -13.56 2.37 9.92
C GLU A 136 -14.04 1.67 11.20
N GLU A 137 -15.30 1.93 11.61
CA GLU A 137 -15.97 1.28 12.74
C GLU A 137 -16.71 -0.01 12.39
N ASP A 138 -16.76 -0.39 11.12
CA ASP A 138 -17.44 -1.60 10.69
C ASP A 138 -16.72 -2.85 11.22
N ASP A 139 -17.52 -3.86 11.53
CA ASP A 139 -17.03 -5.17 11.91
C ASP A 139 -16.20 -5.79 10.77
N VAL A 140 -15.13 -6.49 11.14
CA VAL A 140 -14.33 -7.28 10.19
C VAL A 140 -14.92 -8.69 10.10
N VAL A 141 -15.17 -9.17 8.87
CA VAL A 141 -15.83 -10.46 8.64
C VAL A 141 -14.94 -11.33 7.74
N TYR A 142 -14.20 -12.26 8.34
CA TYR A 142 -13.33 -13.17 7.58
C TYR A 142 -14.00 -14.48 7.22
N GLY A 143 -13.43 -15.18 6.23
CA GLY A 143 -13.74 -16.58 5.97
C GLY A 143 -13.09 -17.53 6.97
N PRO A 144 -13.23 -18.86 6.76
CA PRO A 144 -12.66 -19.86 7.65
C PRO A 144 -11.12 -19.78 7.66
N THR A 145 -10.52 -20.12 8.80
CA THR A 145 -9.05 -20.09 8.94
C THR A 145 -8.33 -21.14 8.08
N THR A 146 -9.06 -22.06 7.50
CA THR A 146 -8.55 -23.01 6.49
C THR A 146 -8.26 -22.37 5.14
N GLU A 147 -8.77 -21.14 4.89
CA GLU A 147 -8.55 -20.39 3.66
C GLU A 147 -7.38 -19.41 3.84
N PRO A 148 -6.20 -19.68 3.24
CA PRO A 148 -4.99 -18.86 3.41
C PRO A 148 -5.15 -17.40 3.01
N ARG A 149 -6.07 -17.09 2.10
CA ARG A 149 -6.33 -15.71 1.67
C ARG A 149 -6.54 -14.75 2.85
N TRP A 150 -7.23 -15.21 3.89
CA TRP A 150 -7.56 -14.35 5.03
C TRP A 150 -6.40 -14.09 5.98
N SER A 151 -5.30 -14.86 5.85
CA SER A 151 -4.13 -14.71 6.73
C SER A 151 -3.50 -13.31 6.64
N TYR A 152 -3.45 -12.72 5.45
CA TYR A 152 -2.97 -11.34 5.25
C TYR A 152 -3.87 -10.32 5.95
N ALA A 153 -5.18 -10.39 5.71
CA ALA A 153 -6.14 -9.49 6.34
C ALA A 153 -6.09 -9.61 7.87
N CYS A 154 -6.02 -10.84 8.41
CA CYS A 154 -5.89 -11.08 9.84
C CYS A 154 -4.56 -10.53 10.40
N SER A 155 -3.43 -10.71 9.70
CA SER A 155 -2.14 -10.18 10.16
C SER A 155 -2.18 -8.64 10.22
N LYS A 156 -2.76 -7.97 9.21
CA LYS A 156 -2.91 -6.52 9.22
C LYS A 156 -3.89 -6.02 10.28
N ALA A 157 -4.97 -6.76 10.57
CA ALA A 157 -5.85 -6.43 11.69
C ALA A 157 -5.12 -6.56 13.05
N ILE A 158 -4.23 -7.53 13.22
CA ILE A 158 -3.37 -7.64 14.40
C ILE A 158 -2.43 -6.42 14.51
N ASP A 159 -1.85 -5.98 13.41
CA ASP A 159 -1.00 -4.78 13.37
C ASP A 159 -1.79 -3.53 13.82
N GLU A 160 -3.03 -3.37 13.36
CA GLU A 160 -3.91 -2.28 13.80
C GLU A 160 -4.19 -2.36 15.31
N HIS A 161 -4.55 -3.55 15.82
CA HIS A 161 -4.77 -3.75 17.26
C HIS A 161 -3.53 -3.41 18.08
N LEU A 162 -2.34 -3.83 17.64
CA LEU A 162 -1.07 -3.50 18.30
C LEU A 162 -0.82 -1.98 18.30
N GLY A 163 -0.96 -1.30 17.16
CA GLY A 163 -0.80 0.14 17.07
C GLY A 163 -1.74 0.90 17.99
N LEU A 164 -3.02 0.54 17.98
CA LEU A 164 -4.05 1.16 18.85
C LEU A 164 -3.80 0.85 20.34
N ALA A 165 -3.28 -0.33 20.67
CA ALA A 165 -2.91 -0.67 22.04
C ALA A 165 -1.73 0.21 22.53
N TRP A 166 -0.67 0.37 21.73
CA TRP A 166 0.43 1.27 22.03
C TRP A 166 -0.01 2.72 22.22
N HIS A 167 -0.95 3.18 21.39
CA HIS A 167 -1.52 4.52 21.56
C HIS A 167 -2.24 4.65 22.92
N ARG A 168 -3.10 3.69 23.26
CA ARG A 168 -3.91 3.74 24.49
C ARG A 168 -3.09 3.55 25.77
N GLU A 169 -2.11 2.65 25.77
CA GLU A 169 -1.36 2.26 26.96
C GLU A 169 -0.11 3.12 27.19
N ALA A 170 0.55 3.56 26.11
CA ALA A 170 1.81 4.30 26.17
C ALA A 170 1.71 5.73 25.63
N GLY A 171 0.56 6.15 25.11
CA GLY A 171 0.39 7.48 24.51
C GLY A 171 1.17 7.66 23.19
N LEU A 172 1.61 6.57 22.54
CA LEU A 172 2.33 6.66 21.28
C LEU A 172 1.45 7.29 20.20
N PRO A 173 1.89 8.35 19.49
CA PRO A 173 1.15 8.90 18.36
C PRO A 173 1.17 7.92 17.17
N VAL A 174 0.09 7.16 17.01
CA VAL A 174 -0.05 6.14 15.93
C VAL A 174 -1.15 6.58 14.98
N VAL A 175 -0.88 6.56 13.68
CA VAL A 175 -1.86 6.70 12.61
C VAL A 175 -1.90 5.40 11.81
N ILE A 176 -3.09 4.85 11.58
CA ILE A 176 -3.27 3.64 10.79
C ILE A 176 -3.99 4.00 9.49
N ALA A 177 -3.32 3.75 8.35
CA ALA A 177 -3.86 4.04 7.03
C ALA A 177 -4.30 2.74 6.34
N ARG A 178 -5.62 2.52 6.19
CA ARG A 178 -6.19 1.43 5.37
C ARG A 178 -6.20 1.84 3.92
N PHE A 179 -5.20 1.41 3.15
CA PHE A 179 -5.12 1.72 1.72
C PHE A 179 -6.15 0.94 0.92
N PHE A 180 -6.87 1.66 0.05
CA PHE A 180 -7.71 1.11 -1.02
C PHE A 180 -6.93 1.22 -2.32
N ASN A 181 -6.92 0.20 -3.13
CA ASN A 181 -6.23 0.01 -4.42
C ASN A 181 -5.45 1.23 -4.91
N THR A 182 -4.37 1.56 -4.23
CA THR A 182 -3.42 2.57 -4.67
C THR A 182 -2.71 2.06 -5.91
N VAL A 183 -2.70 2.85 -6.97
CA VAL A 183 -2.17 2.52 -8.29
C VAL A 183 -1.33 3.65 -8.86
N GLY A 184 -0.58 3.40 -9.93
CA GLY A 184 0.18 4.45 -10.61
C GLY A 184 1.57 4.03 -11.08
N PRO A 185 2.40 5.00 -11.51
CA PRO A 185 3.73 4.74 -12.07
C PRO A 185 4.64 4.02 -11.07
N GLY A 186 5.39 3.01 -11.55
CA GLY A 186 6.28 2.19 -10.72
C GLY A 186 5.62 0.99 -10.03
N GLN A 187 4.28 0.85 -10.10
CA GLN A 187 3.59 -0.35 -9.62
C GLN A 187 3.79 -1.53 -10.57
N ARG A 188 4.02 -2.73 -10.03
CA ARG A 188 4.18 -3.95 -10.84
C ARG A 188 2.98 -4.88 -10.72
N GLY A 189 2.63 -5.51 -11.88
CA GLY A 189 1.54 -6.50 -11.96
C GLY A 189 1.86 -7.89 -11.39
N ARG A 190 3.13 -8.16 -11.04
CA ARG A 190 3.64 -9.50 -10.68
C ARG A 190 2.90 -10.18 -9.51
N TRP A 191 2.39 -9.39 -8.56
CA TRP A 191 1.78 -9.91 -7.33
C TRP A 191 0.25 -9.88 -7.35
N GLY A 192 -0.37 -9.84 -8.53
CA GLY A 192 -1.82 -9.83 -8.69
C GLY A 192 -2.45 -8.43 -8.77
N MET A 193 -1.62 -7.39 -9.00
CA MET A 193 -2.11 -6.02 -9.17
C MET A 193 -2.72 -5.84 -10.56
N VAL A 194 -4.04 -5.61 -10.63
CA VAL A 194 -4.81 -5.65 -11.88
C VAL A 194 -4.44 -4.53 -12.86
N LEU A 195 -4.38 -3.27 -12.41
CA LEU A 195 -4.12 -2.14 -13.31
C LEU A 195 -2.78 -2.25 -14.04
N PRO A 196 -1.62 -2.40 -13.37
CA PRO A 196 -0.35 -2.48 -14.09
C PRO A 196 -0.26 -3.73 -14.97
N ARG A 197 -0.96 -4.83 -14.64
CA ARG A 197 -1.07 -6.02 -15.49
C ARG A 197 -1.83 -5.70 -16.78
N PHE A 198 -2.99 -5.05 -16.69
CA PHE A 198 -3.78 -4.66 -17.86
C PHE A 198 -3.02 -3.69 -18.76
N VAL A 199 -2.37 -2.68 -18.17
CA VAL A 199 -1.54 -1.73 -18.91
C VAL A 199 -0.39 -2.43 -19.64
N ALA A 200 0.31 -3.36 -18.98
CA ALA A 200 1.41 -4.11 -19.58
C ALA A 200 0.94 -4.97 -20.76
N CYS A 201 -0.20 -5.67 -20.65
CA CYS A 201 -0.81 -6.46 -21.71
C CYS A 201 -1.24 -5.55 -22.88
N ALA A 202 -1.94 -4.44 -22.61
CA ALA A 202 -2.37 -3.50 -23.63
C ALA A 202 -1.20 -2.91 -24.43
N LEU A 203 -0.06 -2.60 -23.77
CA LEU A 203 1.16 -2.13 -24.42
C LEU A 203 1.86 -3.20 -25.27
N SER A 204 1.63 -4.48 -24.99
CA SER A 204 2.24 -5.61 -25.71
C SER A 204 1.32 -6.22 -26.77
N GLY A 205 0.05 -5.76 -26.88
CA GLY A 205 -0.96 -6.38 -27.74
C GLY A 205 -1.44 -7.75 -27.25
N GLU A 206 -1.15 -8.09 -25.98
CA GLU A 206 -1.63 -9.33 -25.34
C GLU A 206 -3.05 -9.14 -24.81
N SER A 207 -3.83 -10.22 -24.69
CA SER A 207 -5.19 -10.18 -24.13
C SER A 207 -5.18 -9.76 -22.66
N LEU A 208 -6.14 -8.92 -22.28
CA LEU A 208 -6.38 -8.55 -20.89
C LEU A 208 -7.23 -9.63 -20.22
N ARG A 209 -6.65 -10.35 -19.26
CA ARG A 209 -7.31 -11.47 -18.59
C ARG A 209 -8.15 -10.97 -17.43
N VAL A 210 -9.46 -11.15 -17.52
CA VAL A 210 -10.47 -10.78 -16.53
C VAL A 210 -10.96 -12.02 -15.81
N HIS A 211 -10.84 -12.06 -14.48
CA HIS A 211 -11.31 -13.21 -13.69
C HIS A 211 -12.83 -13.15 -13.49
N GLY A 212 -13.50 -14.30 -13.69
CA GLY A 212 -14.95 -14.43 -13.62
C GLY A 212 -15.65 -13.60 -14.70
N ASP A 213 -16.74 -12.95 -14.34
CA ASP A 213 -17.50 -12.05 -15.23
C ASP A 213 -16.97 -10.61 -15.25
N GLY A 214 -16.01 -10.29 -14.39
CA GLY A 214 -15.40 -8.95 -14.29
C GLY A 214 -16.29 -7.89 -13.65
N LEU A 215 -17.44 -8.26 -13.08
CA LEU A 215 -18.39 -7.30 -12.48
C LEU A 215 -18.00 -6.88 -11.05
N GLN A 216 -16.99 -7.49 -10.45
CA GLN A 216 -16.47 -7.07 -9.15
C GLN A 216 -15.93 -5.64 -9.22
N GLU A 217 -16.32 -4.80 -8.26
CA GLU A 217 -16.02 -3.36 -8.24
C GLU A 217 -14.85 -3.03 -7.32
N ARG A 218 -14.02 -2.09 -7.76
CA ARG A 218 -12.90 -1.51 -7.01
C ARG A 218 -12.85 0.00 -7.19
N CYS A 219 -12.35 0.69 -6.16
CA CYS A 219 -12.01 2.10 -6.24
C CYS A 219 -10.50 2.22 -6.36
N PHE A 220 -10.01 3.00 -7.33
CA PHE A 220 -8.59 3.21 -7.58
C PHE A 220 -8.21 4.64 -7.26
N ILE A 221 -7.08 4.82 -6.56
CA ILE A 221 -6.50 6.12 -6.25
C ILE A 221 -5.05 6.16 -6.75
N ASP A 222 -4.66 7.27 -7.35
CA ASP A 222 -3.28 7.46 -7.79
C ASP A 222 -2.33 7.62 -6.58
N VAL A 223 -1.18 6.99 -6.64
CA VAL A 223 -0.14 7.08 -5.59
C VAL A 223 0.31 8.51 -5.33
N ARG A 224 0.28 9.36 -6.35
CA ARG A 224 0.65 10.79 -6.26
C ARG A 224 -0.38 11.63 -5.48
N ASP A 225 -1.63 11.16 -5.37
CA ASP A 225 -2.63 11.74 -4.47
C ASP A 225 -2.51 11.17 -3.04
N VAL A 226 -2.08 9.91 -2.90
CA VAL A 226 -1.92 9.24 -1.60
C VAL A 226 -0.73 9.77 -0.83
N VAL A 227 0.44 9.83 -1.48
CA VAL A 227 1.71 10.11 -0.79
C VAL A 227 1.74 11.43 -0.03
N PRO A 228 1.24 12.55 -0.58
CA PRO A 228 1.22 13.82 0.16
C PRO A 228 0.27 13.84 1.37
N LEU A 229 -0.67 12.89 1.47
CA LEU A 229 -1.54 12.74 2.64
C LEU A 229 -0.77 12.19 3.85
N LEU A 230 0.18 11.27 3.63
CA LEU A 230 0.80 10.50 4.71
C LEU A 230 1.54 11.39 5.73
N PRO A 231 2.43 12.33 5.32
CA PRO A 231 3.05 13.25 6.26
C PRO A 231 2.06 14.21 6.91
N GLN A 232 1.01 14.63 6.19
CA GLN A 232 -0.02 15.50 6.73
C GLN A 232 -0.81 14.80 7.84
N LEU A 233 -1.20 13.53 7.63
CA LEU A 233 -1.93 12.74 8.63
C LEU A 233 -1.05 12.46 9.86
N LEU A 234 0.22 12.09 9.65
CA LEU A 234 1.12 11.79 10.76
C LEU A 234 1.42 13.02 11.61
N GLY A 235 1.51 14.21 10.98
CA GLY A 235 1.74 15.49 11.66
C GLY A 235 0.50 16.10 12.34
N ASP A 236 -0.71 15.54 12.10
CA ASP A 236 -1.95 16.09 12.67
C ASP A 236 -2.38 15.31 13.93
N PRO A 237 -2.36 15.94 15.12
CA PRO A 237 -2.78 15.26 16.36
C PRO A 237 -4.21 14.68 16.34
N ARG A 238 -5.10 15.18 15.46
CA ARG A 238 -6.48 14.66 15.32
C ARG A 238 -6.50 13.26 14.70
N ALA A 239 -5.44 12.89 13.97
CA ALA A 239 -5.29 11.56 13.38
C ALA A 239 -4.68 10.53 14.34
N HIS A 240 -4.04 10.98 15.43
CA HIS A 240 -3.37 10.07 16.36
C HIS A 240 -4.38 9.17 17.08
N GLY A 241 -4.08 7.89 17.16
CA GLY A 241 -4.96 6.86 17.70
C GLY A 241 -6.13 6.49 16.79
N SER A 242 -6.08 6.90 15.51
CA SER A 242 -7.17 6.66 14.55
C SER A 242 -6.76 5.68 13.46
N VAL A 243 -7.78 4.97 12.97
CA VAL A 243 -7.77 4.23 11.71
C VAL A 243 -8.42 5.11 10.65
N LEU A 244 -7.83 5.21 9.47
CA LEU A 244 -8.29 6.07 8.38
C LEU A 244 -8.32 5.30 7.06
N ASN A 245 -9.44 5.34 6.37
CA ASN A 245 -9.52 4.87 5.00
C ASN A 245 -8.81 5.86 4.07
N VAL A 246 -7.86 5.38 3.28
CA VAL A 246 -7.13 6.17 2.28
C VAL A 246 -7.40 5.59 0.90
N GLY A 247 -8.18 6.31 0.08
CA GLY A 247 -8.64 5.79 -1.19
C GLY A 247 -9.44 6.81 -1.99
N HIS A 248 -10.12 6.31 -3.00
CA HIS A 248 -11.12 7.01 -3.80
C HIS A 248 -12.47 6.32 -3.65
N ASP A 249 -13.56 7.05 -3.74
CA ASP A 249 -14.93 6.56 -3.52
C ASP A 249 -15.72 6.28 -4.81
N HIS A 250 -15.07 6.39 -5.98
CA HIS A 250 -15.70 6.10 -7.27
C HIS A 250 -15.38 4.65 -7.70
N PRO A 251 -16.36 3.74 -7.64
CA PRO A 251 -16.16 2.35 -8.04
C PRO A 251 -16.16 2.20 -9.56
N ILE A 252 -15.34 1.28 -10.05
CA ILE A 252 -15.34 0.80 -11.43
C ILE A 252 -15.28 -0.73 -11.42
N SER A 253 -16.00 -1.40 -12.32
CA SER A 253 -15.89 -2.84 -12.52
C SER A 253 -14.53 -3.20 -13.12
N ILE A 254 -14.03 -4.41 -12.85
CA ILE A 254 -12.77 -4.88 -13.46
C ILE A 254 -12.90 -4.98 -14.99
N LEU A 255 -14.09 -5.33 -15.49
CA LEU A 255 -14.38 -5.34 -16.93
C LEU A 255 -14.31 -3.94 -17.53
N ASP A 256 -14.92 -2.94 -16.87
CA ASP A 256 -14.88 -1.56 -17.37
C ASP A 256 -13.49 -0.95 -17.23
N LEU A 257 -12.71 -1.35 -16.20
CA LEU A 257 -11.31 -0.99 -16.12
C LEU A 257 -10.50 -1.54 -17.30
N ALA A 258 -10.74 -2.80 -17.69
CA ALA A 258 -10.06 -3.40 -18.85
C ALA A 258 -10.39 -2.63 -20.15
N ARG A 259 -11.68 -2.34 -20.39
CA ARG A 259 -12.13 -1.52 -21.53
C ARG A 259 -11.48 -0.14 -21.51
N ARG A 260 -11.48 0.51 -20.35
CA ARG A 260 -10.88 1.84 -20.19
C ARG A 260 -9.40 1.87 -20.50
N VAL A 261 -8.65 0.84 -20.06
CA VAL A 261 -7.20 0.71 -20.38
C VAL A 261 -6.98 0.57 -21.88
N ILE A 262 -7.77 -0.27 -22.56
CA ILE A 262 -7.71 -0.44 -24.03
C ILE A 262 -7.97 0.89 -24.73
N ASP A 263 -9.05 1.58 -24.36
CA ASP A 263 -9.48 2.85 -24.97
C ASP A 263 -8.43 3.95 -24.78
N VAL A 264 -7.95 4.15 -23.55
CA VAL A 264 -6.97 5.21 -23.20
C VAL A 264 -5.63 5.01 -23.90
N LEU A 265 -5.21 3.75 -24.07
CA LEU A 265 -3.93 3.42 -24.71
C LEU A 265 -4.07 3.23 -26.23
N GLY A 266 -5.28 3.28 -26.80
CA GLY A 266 -5.55 2.98 -28.20
C GLY A 266 -5.09 1.57 -28.60
N SER A 267 -5.19 0.61 -27.66
CA SER A 267 -4.72 -0.75 -27.87
C SER A 267 -5.70 -1.57 -28.70
N THR A 268 -5.19 -2.55 -29.44
CA THR A 268 -5.97 -3.56 -30.16
C THR A 268 -6.12 -4.86 -29.37
N SER A 269 -5.70 -4.88 -28.11
CA SER A 269 -5.82 -6.05 -27.24
C SER A 269 -7.26 -6.46 -27.02
N GLU A 270 -7.50 -7.75 -26.93
CA GLU A 270 -8.82 -8.32 -26.62
C GLU A 270 -8.98 -8.54 -25.10
N ILE A 271 -10.22 -8.67 -24.63
CA ILE A 271 -10.53 -9.08 -23.26
C ILE A 271 -10.82 -10.56 -23.26
N GLU A 272 -10.08 -11.32 -22.44
CA GLU A 272 -10.26 -12.75 -22.26
C GLU A 272 -10.79 -13.01 -20.85
N PHE A 273 -11.91 -13.73 -20.74
CA PHE A 273 -12.46 -14.14 -19.45
C PHE A 273 -11.86 -15.49 -19.05
N MET A 274 -11.49 -15.61 -17.77
CA MET A 274 -10.90 -16.83 -17.23
C MET A 274 -11.33 -17.08 -15.80
N ASP A 275 -11.28 -18.31 -15.36
CA ASP A 275 -11.51 -18.62 -13.96
C ASP A 275 -10.27 -18.24 -13.11
N ILE A 276 -10.52 -17.75 -11.90
CA ILE A 276 -9.44 -17.37 -10.97
C ILE A 276 -8.57 -18.60 -10.60
N GLU A 277 -9.14 -19.79 -10.66
CA GLU A 277 -8.46 -21.05 -10.40
C GLU A 277 -7.37 -21.35 -11.44
N ASP A 278 -7.53 -20.90 -12.68
CA ASP A 278 -6.52 -21.09 -13.74
C ASP A 278 -5.22 -20.31 -13.46
N ASP A 279 -5.32 -19.14 -12.83
CA ASP A 279 -4.14 -18.30 -12.47
C ASP A 279 -3.46 -18.76 -11.16
N TYR A 280 -4.22 -19.32 -10.21
CA TYR A 280 -3.75 -19.61 -8.85
C TYR A 280 -3.73 -21.12 -8.50
N GLY A 281 -4.20 -21.99 -9.40
CA GLY A 281 -4.25 -23.45 -9.21
C GLY A 281 -5.25 -23.90 -8.15
N ARG A 282 -6.12 -23.01 -7.67
CA ARG A 282 -7.20 -23.25 -6.71
C ARG A 282 -8.23 -22.12 -6.70
N PRO A 283 -9.46 -22.38 -6.24
CA PRO A 283 -10.44 -21.34 -6.01
C PRO A 283 -9.91 -20.31 -4.99
N ILE A 284 -10.11 -19.03 -5.26
CA ILE A 284 -9.82 -17.95 -4.32
C ILE A 284 -11.10 -17.14 -4.19
N GLU A 285 -11.56 -16.98 -2.94
CA GLU A 285 -12.65 -16.05 -2.66
C GLU A 285 -12.21 -14.62 -3.00
N ASP A 286 -12.93 -13.93 -3.87
CA ASP A 286 -12.72 -12.50 -4.11
C ASP A 286 -13.84 -11.67 -3.49
N LEU A 287 -13.50 -10.44 -3.10
CA LEU A 287 -14.45 -9.50 -2.55
C LEU A 287 -15.22 -8.85 -3.71
N TRP A 288 -16.54 -8.92 -3.65
CA TRP A 288 -17.39 -8.41 -4.72
C TRP A 288 -17.26 -6.91 -4.90
N ARG A 289 -17.25 -6.15 -3.79
CA ARG A 289 -17.22 -4.69 -3.82
C ARG A 289 -16.35 -4.13 -2.72
N ARG A 290 -15.48 -3.16 -3.05
CA ARG A 290 -14.62 -2.45 -2.09
C ARG A 290 -14.70 -0.95 -2.32
N VAL A 291 -15.55 -0.26 -1.57
CA VAL A 291 -15.77 1.19 -1.64
C VAL A 291 -15.58 1.78 -0.26
N PRO A 292 -14.64 2.72 -0.04
CA PRO A 292 -14.44 3.35 1.26
C PRO A 292 -15.51 4.40 1.58
N ASN A 293 -15.86 4.53 2.85
CA ASN A 293 -16.31 5.78 3.41
C ASN A 293 -15.06 6.63 3.71
N LEU A 294 -15.05 7.88 3.30
CA LEU A 294 -13.92 8.80 3.46
C LEU A 294 -14.23 9.97 4.41
N ASP A 295 -15.36 9.96 5.10
CA ASP A 295 -15.80 11.07 5.94
C ASP A 295 -14.80 11.37 7.06
N ARG A 296 -14.21 10.33 7.67
CA ARG A 296 -13.19 10.50 8.70
C ARG A 296 -11.92 11.13 8.14
N LEU A 297 -11.41 10.66 7.01
CA LEU A 297 -10.27 11.28 6.34
C LEU A 297 -10.57 12.76 6.04
N HIS A 298 -11.75 13.03 5.51
CA HIS A 298 -12.18 14.38 5.15
C HIS A 298 -12.40 15.31 6.34
N SER A 299 -12.61 14.78 7.53
CA SER A 299 -12.67 15.59 8.76
C SER A 299 -11.29 16.07 9.23
N ILE A 300 -10.21 15.44 8.76
CA ILE A 300 -8.83 15.76 9.14
C ILE A 300 -8.14 16.59 8.05
N THR A 301 -8.42 16.32 6.77
CA THR A 301 -7.78 16.99 5.64
C THR A 301 -8.77 17.44 4.58
N ASP A 302 -8.50 18.60 3.98
CA ASP A 302 -9.24 19.10 2.81
C ASP A 302 -8.75 18.54 1.48
N ARG A 303 -7.66 17.74 1.49
CA ARG A 303 -7.17 17.12 0.26
C ARG A 303 -8.19 16.14 -0.28
N ARG A 304 -8.35 16.18 -1.60
CA ARG A 304 -9.20 15.26 -2.37
C ARG A 304 -8.37 14.66 -3.49
N PRO A 305 -8.65 13.44 -3.93
CA PRO A 305 -8.05 12.90 -5.14
C PRO A 305 -8.27 13.86 -6.31
N SER A 306 -7.20 14.16 -7.03
CA SER A 306 -7.20 15.14 -8.12
C SER A 306 -6.78 14.52 -9.46
N ILE A 307 -6.18 13.34 -9.43
CA ILE A 307 -5.67 12.64 -10.60
C ILE A 307 -6.72 11.62 -11.02
N ASP A 308 -7.24 11.78 -12.22
CA ASP A 308 -8.22 10.85 -12.77
C ASP A 308 -7.58 9.51 -13.20
N LEU A 309 -8.43 8.51 -13.44
CA LEU A 309 -7.99 7.16 -13.78
C LEU A 309 -7.26 7.12 -15.13
N ASP A 310 -7.64 7.95 -16.10
CA ASP A 310 -6.99 8.00 -17.42
C ASP A 310 -5.55 8.53 -17.30
N SER A 311 -5.37 9.60 -16.54
CA SER A 311 -4.05 10.15 -16.22
C SER A 311 -3.17 9.13 -15.50
N THR A 312 -3.76 8.31 -14.62
CA THR A 312 -3.07 7.22 -13.91
C THR A 312 -2.68 6.10 -14.87
N ILE A 313 -3.57 5.69 -15.79
CA ILE A 313 -3.28 4.69 -16.82
C ILE A 313 -2.11 5.16 -17.70
N LEU A 314 -2.17 6.39 -18.21
CA LEU A 314 -1.13 6.96 -19.06
C LEU A 314 0.23 7.04 -18.35
N ALA A 315 0.25 7.52 -17.11
CA ALA A 315 1.48 7.61 -16.32
C ALA A 315 2.07 6.21 -16.01
N THR A 316 1.21 5.22 -15.75
CA THR A 316 1.62 3.82 -15.55
C THR A 316 2.22 3.25 -16.84
N ALA A 317 1.61 3.51 -17.98
CA ALA A 317 2.10 3.08 -19.29
C ALA A 317 3.46 3.69 -19.62
N GLN A 318 3.64 4.98 -19.36
CA GLN A 318 4.92 5.68 -19.55
C GLN A 318 6.03 5.05 -18.68
N ALA A 319 5.73 4.78 -17.41
CA ALA A 319 6.70 4.16 -16.50
C ALA A 319 7.10 2.75 -16.97
N ILE A 320 6.13 1.91 -17.37
CA ILE A 320 6.41 0.57 -17.90
C ILE A 320 7.24 0.63 -19.17
N THR A 321 6.95 1.58 -20.07
CA THR A 321 7.70 1.75 -21.31
C THR A 321 9.13 2.19 -21.04
N ALA A 322 9.35 3.13 -20.13
CA ALA A 322 10.68 3.58 -19.73
C ALA A 322 11.53 2.46 -19.12
N GLU A 323 10.93 1.57 -18.30
CA GLU A 323 11.62 0.41 -17.73
C GLU A 323 12.03 -0.64 -18.78
N ARG A 324 11.35 -0.72 -19.94
CA ARG A 324 11.70 -1.65 -21.02
C ARG A 324 12.89 -1.18 -21.87
N VAL A 325 13.20 0.11 -21.83
CA VAL A 325 14.27 0.75 -22.62
C VAL A 325 15.57 0.89 -21.82
N SER A 326 15.49 0.86 -20.48
CA SER A 326 16.64 0.91 -19.57
C SER A 326 17.23 -0.48 -19.31
#